data_c996e2b15c48950c9c3fa7f5b3df33e2
#
_entry.id   c996e2b15c48950c9c3fa7f5b3df33e2
#
_cell.length_a   1.000
_cell.length_b   1.000
_cell.length_c   1.000
_cell.angle_alpha   90.00
_cell.angle_beta   90.00
_cell.angle_gamma   90.00
#
_symmetry.space_group_name_H-M   'P 1'
#
loop_
_entity.id
_entity.type
_entity.pdbx_description
1 polymer ?
#
loop_
_entity_poly.entity_id
_entity_poly.type
_entity_poly.pdbx_seq_one_letter_code
_entity_poly.pdbx_strand_id
1 'polypeptide(L)'
;KRNPKISVCELYGKLRTNKGYRRHPGSLYRIYRRLGYSSAAPSTKKMSKPKPYDTPSRLGIKWQIDVKYVPTVCYKGSVPQKFYQYTMIEEASRERFIFPYMEQSSYSTIDFVKRAITYFGYKPLIIQTDNGGEFTYAKKTKRTHPFDIFCNEIDITHKLIRPRTPRHNGKVERSHRNDQERFYNHMSFYSYQD
;
A
#
# COMPACT_ATOMS: atom_id res chain seq x y z
N LYS A 1 -2.37 39.62 1.79
CA LYS A 1 -3.13 38.55 1.09
C LYS A 1 -2.34 37.86 -0.05
N ARG A 2 -0.98 37.77 0.05
CA ARG A 2 -0.16 37.16 -1.01
C ARG A 2 -0.29 35.63 -1.11
N ASN A 3 -0.70 34.94 -0.03
CA ASN A 3 -0.86 33.49 0.01
C ASN A 3 -2.15 33.11 0.78
N PRO A 4 -3.33 33.16 0.15
CA PRO A 4 -4.60 32.96 0.83
C PRO A 4 -4.83 31.52 1.34
N LYS A 5 -4.05 30.56 0.86
CA LYS A 5 -4.12 29.13 1.25
C LYS A 5 -3.02 28.66 2.19
N ILE A 6 -2.18 29.58 2.71
CA ILE A 6 -1.09 29.20 3.61
C ILE A 6 -1.61 28.59 4.90
N SER A 7 -1.05 27.46 5.32
CA SER A 7 -1.38 26.87 6.61
C SER A 7 -0.79 27.69 7.77
N VAL A 8 -1.39 27.58 8.95
CA VAL A 8 -0.88 28.29 10.15
C VAL A 8 0.54 27.80 10.49
N CYS A 9 0.84 26.52 10.30
CA CYS A 9 2.17 25.97 10.55
C CYS A 9 3.22 26.55 9.60
N GLU A 10 2.90 26.64 8.31
CA GLU A 10 3.79 27.25 7.31
C GLU A 10 3.98 28.75 7.54
N LEU A 11 2.89 29.45 7.87
CA LEU A 11 2.95 30.86 8.24
C LEU A 11 3.83 31.08 9.47
N TYR A 12 3.71 30.23 10.48
CA TYR A 12 4.55 30.24 11.67
C TYR A 12 6.03 30.09 11.33
N GLY A 13 6.38 29.11 10.49
CA GLY A 13 7.75 28.89 10.03
C GLY A 13 8.31 30.15 9.34
N LYS A 14 7.57 30.70 8.37
CA LYS A 14 7.96 31.95 7.65
C LYS A 14 8.12 33.17 8.57
N LEU A 15 7.22 33.33 9.54
CA LEU A 15 7.30 34.42 10.50
C LEU A 15 8.48 34.26 11.46
N ARG A 16 8.75 33.02 11.89
CA ARG A 16 9.89 32.72 12.75
C ARG A 16 11.22 33.05 12.05
N THR A 17 11.37 32.56 10.83
CA THR A 17 12.61 32.72 10.05
C THR A 17 12.80 34.16 9.57
N ASN A 18 11.76 34.78 9.01
CA ASN A 18 11.93 36.07 8.30
C ASN A 18 11.63 37.30 9.16
N LYS A 19 10.91 37.15 10.28
CA LYS A 19 10.43 38.24 11.12
C LYS A 19 10.73 38.07 12.61
N GLY A 20 11.48 37.03 12.99
CA GLY A 20 11.85 36.79 14.39
C GLY A 20 10.67 36.51 15.32
N TYR A 21 9.57 35.96 14.82
CA TYR A 21 8.38 35.62 15.62
C TYR A 21 8.69 34.56 16.67
N ARG A 22 8.60 34.87 17.95
CA ARG A 22 9.00 34.00 19.06
C ARG A 22 7.83 33.44 19.88
N ARG A 23 6.59 33.90 19.64
CA ARG A 23 5.43 33.37 20.41
C ARG A 23 5.04 31.95 19.98
N HIS A 24 4.32 31.27 20.87
CA HIS A 24 3.85 29.90 20.61
C HIS A 24 2.92 29.85 19.37
N PRO A 25 2.99 28.77 18.54
CA PRO A 25 2.13 28.62 17.36
C PRO A 25 0.63 28.79 17.62
N GLY A 26 0.15 28.35 18.80
CA GLY A 26 -1.24 28.51 19.21
C GLY A 26 -1.69 29.99 19.35
N SER A 27 -0.77 30.90 19.66
CA SER A 27 -1.07 32.34 19.68
C SER A 27 -1.31 32.88 18.28
N LEU A 28 -0.50 32.42 17.33
CA LEU A 28 -0.67 32.76 15.92
C LEU A 28 -1.99 32.21 15.37
N TYR A 29 -2.33 30.97 15.72
CA TYR A 29 -3.59 30.33 15.34
C TYR A 29 -4.82 31.13 15.84
N ARG A 30 -4.81 31.60 17.09
CA ARG A 30 -5.89 32.43 17.65
C ARG A 30 -6.04 33.76 16.91
N ILE A 31 -4.92 34.42 16.58
CA ILE A 31 -4.92 35.67 15.78
C ILE A 31 -5.46 35.40 14.38
N TYR A 32 -5.01 34.30 13.76
CA TYR A 32 -5.41 33.90 12.41
C TYR A 32 -6.93 33.67 12.32
N ARG A 33 -7.49 33.00 13.34
CA ARG A 33 -8.94 32.80 13.45
C ARG A 33 -9.69 34.11 13.66
N ARG A 34 -9.20 34.98 14.55
CA ARG A 34 -9.82 36.26 14.84
C ARG A 34 -9.88 37.17 13.61
N LEU A 35 -8.89 37.09 12.75
CA LEU A 35 -8.83 37.85 11.50
C LEU A 35 -9.65 37.19 10.36
N GLY A 36 -10.38 36.11 10.61
CA GLY A 36 -11.22 35.43 9.62
C GLY A 36 -10.45 34.71 8.52
N TYR A 37 -9.17 34.42 8.72
CA TYR A 37 -8.34 33.74 7.73
C TYR A 37 -8.39 32.21 7.86
N SER A 38 -8.93 31.65 8.94
CA SER A 38 -9.21 30.24 9.00
C SER A 38 -10.52 29.98 8.27
N SER A 39 -10.50 29.19 7.20
CA SER A 39 -11.71 28.59 6.70
C SER A 39 -12.42 27.88 7.86
N ALA A 40 -13.74 28.07 7.97
CA ALA A 40 -14.54 27.24 8.87
C ALA A 40 -14.10 25.79 8.68
N ALA A 41 -13.81 25.10 9.78
CA ALA A 41 -13.46 23.68 9.69
C ALA A 41 -14.54 23.03 8.83
N PRO A 42 -14.17 22.25 7.79
CA PRO A 42 -15.15 21.58 6.97
C PRO A 42 -16.06 20.84 7.96
N SER A 43 -17.38 21.04 7.82
CA SER A 43 -18.35 20.39 8.69
C SER A 43 -17.96 18.91 8.76
N THR A 44 -17.56 18.46 9.93
CA THR A 44 -17.21 17.07 10.13
C THR A 44 -18.49 16.30 9.91
N LYS A 45 -18.74 15.85 8.65
CA LYS A 45 -19.69 14.76 8.43
C LYS A 45 -19.29 13.73 9.47
N LYS A 46 -20.20 13.40 10.41
CA LYS A 46 -19.97 12.36 11.40
C LYS A 46 -19.57 11.10 10.63
N MET A 47 -18.28 10.91 10.45
CA MET A 47 -17.76 9.69 9.87
C MET A 47 -18.14 8.60 10.86
N SER A 48 -19.01 7.70 10.45
CA SER A 48 -19.27 6.47 11.22
C SER A 48 -17.90 5.89 11.56
N LYS A 49 -17.68 5.60 12.86
CA LYS A 49 -16.43 4.96 13.27
C LYS A 49 -16.25 3.72 12.41
N PRO A 50 -15.17 3.62 11.65
CA PRO A 50 -14.98 2.47 10.79
C PRO A 50 -14.92 1.23 11.69
N LYS A 51 -15.63 0.18 11.28
CA LYS A 51 -15.53 -1.13 11.95
C LYS A 51 -14.05 -1.51 12.03
N PRO A 52 -13.55 -1.96 13.20
CA PRO A 52 -12.17 -2.43 13.32
C PRO A 52 -11.94 -3.55 12.30
N TYR A 53 -10.77 -3.54 11.66
CA TYR A 53 -10.35 -4.63 10.81
C TYR A 53 -9.95 -5.80 11.71
N ASP A 54 -10.64 -6.92 11.56
CA ASP A 54 -10.35 -8.13 12.31
C ASP A 54 -9.07 -8.78 11.75
N THR A 55 -8.03 -8.80 12.59
CA THR A 55 -6.75 -9.43 12.27
C THR A 55 -6.74 -10.81 12.89
N PRO A 56 -6.46 -11.87 12.12
CA PRO A 56 -6.32 -13.22 12.67
C PRO A 56 -5.27 -13.27 13.78
N SER A 57 -5.55 -14.02 14.83
CA SER A 57 -4.64 -14.22 15.96
C SER A 57 -3.74 -15.45 15.78
N ARG A 58 -4.00 -16.28 14.77
CA ARG A 58 -3.26 -17.53 14.50
C ARG A 58 -2.62 -17.48 13.12
N LEU A 59 -1.47 -18.13 12.99
CA LEU A 59 -0.79 -18.34 11.71
C LEU A 59 -1.64 -19.19 10.75
N GLY A 60 -1.45 -19.01 9.46
CA GLY A 60 -2.10 -19.81 8.41
C GLY A 60 -3.57 -19.49 8.17
N ILE A 61 -4.15 -18.49 8.84
CA ILE A 61 -5.55 -18.12 8.61
C ILE A 61 -5.67 -17.26 7.35
N LYS A 62 -4.86 -16.21 7.24
CA LYS A 62 -5.01 -15.26 6.14
C LYS A 62 -3.71 -14.62 5.72
N TRP A 63 -3.44 -14.70 4.42
CA TRP A 63 -2.37 -13.96 3.77
C TRP A 63 -2.92 -12.85 2.90
N GLN A 64 -2.17 -11.74 2.77
CA GLN A 64 -2.45 -10.67 1.82
C GLN A 64 -1.40 -10.68 0.73
N ILE A 65 -1.83 -10.56 -0.52
CA ILE A 65 -0.93 -10.37 -1.67
C ILE A 65 -1.20 -9.01 -2.27
N ASP A 66 -0.14 -8.35 -2.70
CA ASP A 66 -0.18 -7.15 -3.53
C ASP A 66 1.03 -7.11 -4.46
N VAL A 67 0.87 -6.43 -5.59
CA VAL A 67 1.91 -6.28 -6.60
C VAL A 67 2.19 -4.80 -6.82
N LYS A 68 3.46 -4.44 -6.79
CA LYS A 68 3.88 -3.07 -7.13
C LYS A 68 4.91 -3.07 -8.24
N TYR A 69 4.95 -2.00 -9.00
CA TYR A 69 6.07 -1.73 -9.92
C TYR A 69 7.33 -1.44 -9.12
N VAL A 70 8.45 -2.06 -9.49
CA VAL A 70 9.77 -1.62 -9.07
C VAL A 70 10.04 -0.27 -9.74
N PRO A 71 10.45 0.78 -9.00
CA PRO A 71 10.69 2.09 -9.61
C PRO A 71 11.71 2.01 -10.73
N THR A 72 11.35 2.48 -11.91
CA THR A 72 12.22 2.41 -13.10
C THR A 72 13.53 3.17 -12.91
N VAL A 73 13.54 4.17 -12.03
CA VAL A 73 14.76 4.91 -11.68
C VAL A 73 15.84 4.05 -11.03
N CYS A 74 15.45 2.93 -10.39
CA CYS A 74 16.36 1.99 -9.76
C CYS A 74 17.05 1.07 -10.76
N TYR A 75 16.44 0.85 -11.94
CA TYR A 75 17.01 -0.02 -12.96
C TYR A 75 17.95 0.76 -13.90
N LYS A 76 19.19 0.30 -13.98
CA LYS A 76 20.28 0.92 -14.76
C LYS A 76 20.82 0.02 -15.87
N GLY A 77 20.10 -1.05 -16.20
CA GLY A 77 20.46 -1.93 -17.31
C GLY A 77 20.38 -1.24 -18.66
N SER A 78 21.07 -1.81 -19.64
CA SER A 78 21.18 -1.26 -21.01
C SER A 78 19.87 -1.26 -21.79
N VAL A 79 18.97 -2.19 -21.48
CA VAL A 79 17.65 -2.32 -22.12
C VAL A 79 16.56 -1.93 -21.13
N PRO A 80 15.70 -0.94 -21.46
CA PRO A 80 14.60 -0.57 -20.58
C PRO A 80 13.68 -1.75 -20.30
N GLN A 81 13.51 -2.10 -19.01
CA GLN A 81 12.64 -3.19 -18.58
C GLN A 81 11.84 -2.81 -17.35
N LYS A 82 10.64 -3.34 -17.24
CA LYS A 82 9.79 -3.21 -16.05
C LYS A 82 9.90 -4.46 -15.20
N PHE A 83 9.96 -4.26 -13.90
CA PHE A 83 9.92 -5.33 -12.92
C PHE A 83 8.77 -5.12 -11.96
N TYR A 84 8.25 -6.21 -11.43
CA TYR A 84 7.11 -6.24 -10.53
C TYR A 84 7.52 -6.93 -9.24
N GLN A 85 7.36 -6.24 -8.13
CA GLN A 85 7.53 -6.83 -6.81
C GLN A 85 6.21 -7.43 -6.36
N TYR A 86 6.16 -8.74 -6.25
CA TYR A 86 5.09 -9.44 -5.56
C TYR A 86 5.42 -9.51 -4.07
N THR A 87 4.46 -9.18 -3.25
CA THR A 87 4.61 -9.17 -1.78
C THR A 87 3.48 -9.94 -1.16
N MET A 88 3.82 -10.93 -0.33
CA MET A 88 2.89 -11.63 0.52
C MET A 88 3.14 -11.28 1.98
N ILE A 89 2.08 -11.06 2.74
CA ILE A 89 2.14 -10.84 4.20
C ILE A 89 1.24 -11.86 4.88
N GLU A 90 1.81 -12.62 5.79
CA GLU A 90 1.06 -13.38 6.77
C GLU A 90 0.48 -12.41 7.81
N GLU A 91 -0.85 -12.40 7.98
CA GLU A 91 -1.51 -11.34 8.74
C GLU A 91 -1.29 -11.40 10.25
N ALA A 92 -1.09 -12.56 10.84
CA ALA A 92 -0.89 -12.71 12.28
C ALA A 92 0.55 -12.37 12.69
N SER A 93 1.55 -12.98 12.03
CA SER A 93 2.98 -12.75 12.33
C SER A 93 3.52 -11.45 11.78
N ARG A 94 2.93 -10.93 10.72
CA ARG A 94 3.48 -9.83 9.88
C ARG A 94 4.73 -10.22 9.08
N GLU A 95 5.07 -11.47 9.05
CA GLU A 95 6.15 -11.98 8.22
C GLU A 95 5.83 -11.78 6.75
N ARG A 96 6.85 -11.46 5.96
CA ARG A 96 6.71 -11.16 4.54
C ARG A 96 7.56 -12.08 3.71
N PHE A 97 7.00 -12.50 2.59
CA PHE A 97 7.73 -13.07 1.47
C PHE A 97 7.64 -12.11 0.28
N ILE A 98 8.76 -11.85 -0.38
CA ILE A 98 8.86 -10.95 -1.53
C ILE A 98 9.61 -11.66 -2.64
N PHE A 99 9.14 -11.50 -3.87
CA PHE A 99 9.83 -12.04 -5.04
C PHE A 99 9.59 -11.14 -6.27
N PRO A 100 10.63 -10.85 -7.09
CA PRO A 100 10.49 -10.07 -8.30
C PRO A 100 10.01 -10.92 -9.48
N TYR A 101 9.30 -10.29 -10.42
CA TYR A 101 8.92 -10.87 -11.71
C TYR A 101 9.10 -9.85 -12.84
N MET A 102 9.30 -10.34 -14.06
CA MET A 102 9.36 -9.50 -15.27
C MET A 102 7.98 -9.18 -15.82
N GLU A 103 6.93 -9.87 -15.34
CA GLU A 103 5.55 -9.68 -15.78
C GLU A 103 4.58 -9.68 -14.62
N GLN A 104 3.44 -9.02 -14.84
CA GLN A 104 2.31 -9.03 -13.93
C GLN A 104 1.21 -9.89 -14.57
N SER A 105 1.15 -11.15 -14.19
CA SER A 105 0.24 -12.13 -14.77
C SER A 105 -0.30 -13.10 -13.75
N SER A 106 -1.38 -13.83 -14.10
CA SER A 106 -1.90 -14.92 -13.26
C SER A 106 -0.90 -16.05 -13.09
N TYR A 107 -0.03 -16.29 -14.08
CA TYR A 107 1.04 -17.30 -13.98
C TYR A 107 2.08 -16.91 -12.94
N SER A 108 2.56 -15.67 -12.99
CA SER A 108 3.48 -15.13 -11.97
C SER A 108 2.86 -15.16 -10.58
N THR A 109 1.56 -14.86 -10.47
CA THR A 109 0.82 -14.95 -9.20
C THR A 109 0.80 -16.38 -8.64
N ILE A 110 0.51 -17.36 -9.49
CA ILE A 110 0.47 -18.78 -9.09
C ILE A 110 1.86 -19.28 -8.67
N ASP A 111 2.89 -18.97 -9.45
CA ASP A 111 4.28 -19.32 -9.10
C ASP A 111 4.68 -18.66 -7.78
N PHE A 112 4.33 -17.38 -7.60
CA PHE A 112 4.61 -16.65 -6.36
C PHE A 112 3.96 -17.29 -5.12
N VAL A 113 2.71 -17.72 -5.22
CA VAL A 113 2.01 -18.41 -4.11
C VAL A 113 2.68 -19.75 -3.79
N LYS A 114 3.08 -20.53 -4.80
CA LYS A 114 3.82 -21.79 -4.60
C LYS A 114 5.12 -21.55 -3.84
N ARG A 115 5.90 -20.53 -4.25
CA ARG A 115 7.14 -20.13 -3.54
C ARG A 115 6.87 -19.68 -2.12
N ALA A 116 5.82 -18.90 -1.89
CA ALA A 116 5.44 -18.44 -0.58
C ALA A 116 5.03 -19.60 0.34
N ILE A 117 4.27 -20.60 -0.16
CA ILE A 117 3.94 -21.82 0.59
C ILE A 117 5.21 -22.56 1.00
N THR A 118 6.17 -22.70 0.09
CA THR A 118 7.48 -23.31 0.39
C THR A 118 8.25 -22.51 1.44
N TYR A 119 8.26 -21.18 1.33
CA TYR A 119 8.95 -20.29 2.26
C TYR A 119 8.37 -20.37 3.68
N PHE A 120 7.05 -20.26 3.82
CA PHE A 120 6.38 -20.32 5.12
C PHE A 120 6.29 -21.72 5.70
N GLY A 121 6.40 -22.76 4.88
CA GLY A 121 6.25 -24.17 5.29
C GLY A 121 4.81 -24.61 5.52
N TYR A 122 3.82 -23.76 5.20
CA TYR A 122 2.39 -24.08 5.30
C TYR A 122 1.58 -23.25 4.31
N LYS A 123 0.33 -23.65 4.05
CA LYS A 123 -0.63 -22.90 3.22
C LYS A 123 -1.64 -22.16 4.09
N PRO A 124 -2.15 -21.00 3.68
CA PRO A 124 -3.18 -20.27 4.40
C PRO A 124 -4.57 -20.87 4.09
N LEU A 125 -5.55 -20.57 4.94
CA LEU A 125 -6.96 -20.82 4.61
C LEU A 125 -7.51 -19.79 3.62
N ILE A 126 -7.05 -18.54 3.70
CA ILE A 126 -7.55 -17.43 2.90
C ILE A 126 -6.37 -16.66 2.30
N ILE A 127 -6.43 -16.41 1.00
CA ILE A 127 -5.59 -15.41 0.34
C ILE A 127 -6.47 -14.21 -0.03
N GLN A 128 -6.09 -13.03 0.44
CA GLN A 128 -6.76 -11.78 0.13
C GLN A 128 -5.96 -10.94 -0.84
N THR A 129 -6.59 -10.49 -1.93
CA THR A 129 -5.98 -9.65 -2.96
C THR A 129 -6.85 -8.44 -3.24
N ASP A 130 -6.31 -7.46 -3.97
CA ASP A 130 -7.11 -6.45 -4.62
C ASP A 130 -7.80 -7.02 -5.89
N ASN A 131 -8.36 -6.12 -6.73
CA ASN A 131 -9.05 -6.50 -7.96
C ASN A 131 -8.14 -6.34 -9.20
N GLY A 132 -6.83 -6.54 -9.05
CA GLY A 132 -5.88 -6.52 -10.15
C GLY A 132 -6.14 -7.62 -11.17
N GLY A 133 -5.76 -7.38 -12.45
CA GLY A 133 -5.99 -8.33 -13.54
C GLY A 133 -5.24 -9.65 -13.39
N GLU A 134 -4.19 -9.68 -12.61
CA GLU A 134 -3.42 -10.85 -12.22
C GLU A 134 -4.15 -11.77 -11.22
N PHE A 135 -5.17 -11.25 -10.55
CA PHE A 135 -5.96 -11.96 -9.53
C PHE A 135 -7.39 -12.24 -9.95
N THR A 136 -7.98 -11.39 -10.81
CA THR A 136 -9.39 -11.54 -11.21
C THR A 136 -9.67 -10.83 -12.54
N TYR A 137 -10.76 -11.20 -13.19
CA TYR A 137 -11.20 -10.49 -14.39
C TYR A 137 -11.85 -9.14 -14.05
N ALA A 138 -11.50 -8.09 -14.80
CA ALA A 138 -12.02 -6.73 -14.62
C ALA A 138 -13.55 -6.62 -14.83
N LYS A 139 -14.12 -7.52 -15.65
CA LYS A 139 -15.56 -7.58 -15.93
C LYS A 139 -16.11 -8.93 -15.50
N LYS A 140 -17.37 -8.94 -15.03
CA LYS A 140 -18.07 -10.22 -14.78
C LYS A 140 -18.09 -11.05 -16.05
N THR A 141 -17.51 -12.22 -15.99
CA THR A 141 -17.47 -13.20 -17.08
C THR A 141 -17.94 -14.55 -16.52
N LYS A 142 -18.40 -15.45 -17.42
CA LYS A 142 -18.71 -16.84 -17.05
C LYS A 142 -17.45 -17.70 -16.84
N ARG A 143 -16.27 -17.18 -17.22
CA ARG A 143 -15.01 -17.89 -17.07
C ARG A 143 -14.45 -17.69 -15.66
N THR A 144 -13.99 -18.76 -15.05
CA THR A 144 -13.24 -18.71 -13.79
C THR A 144 -11.82 -18.25 -14.05
N HIS A 145 -11.31 -17.34 -13.24
CA HIS A 145 -9.94 -16.84 -13.39
C HIS A 145 -8.92 -17.93 -13.04
N PRO A 146 -7.77 -18.03 -13.75
CA PRO A 146 -6.76 -19.07 -13.48
C PRO A 146 -6.29 -19.12 -12.03
N PHE A 147 -6.17 -17.96 -11.39
CA PHE A 147 -5.81 -17.86 -9.98
C PHE A 147 -6.88 -18.45 -9.05
N ASP A 148 -8.17 -18.25 -9.35
CA ASP A 148 -9.27 -18.85 -8.59
C ASP A 148 -9.29 -20.39 -8.76
N ILE A 149 -9.02 -20.88 -9.97
CA ILE A 149 -8.91 -22.32 -10.25
C ILE A 149 -7.79 -22.90 -9.39
N PHE A 150 -6.60 -22.32 -9.44
CA PHE A 150 -5.47 -22.77 -8.64
C PHE A 150 -5.76 -22.74 -7.13
N CYS A 151 -6.35 -21.66 -6.62
CA CYS A 151 -6.71 -21.60 -5.19
C CYS A 151 -7.66 -22.72 -4.78
N ASN A 152 -8.67 -23.01 -5.61
CA ASN A 152 -9.62 -24.11 -5.36
C ASN A 152 -8.94 -25.49 -5.39
N GLU A 153 -7.99 -25.72 -6.32
CA GLU A 153 -7.25 -26.99 -6.41
C GLU A 153 -6.41 -27.30 -5.16
N ILE A 154 -5.98 -26.26 -4.45
CA ILE A 154 -5.17 -26.40 -3.24
C ILE A 154 -5.93 -26.07 -1.95
N ASP A 155 -7.26 -26.03 -1.98
CA ASP A 155 -8.16 -25.74 -0.84
C ASP A 155 -7.85 -24.39 -0.15
N ILE A 156 -7.58 -23.36 -0.92
CA ILE A 156 -7.42 -21.98 -0.43
C ILE A 156 -8.61 -21.14 -0.88
N THR A 157 -9.23 -20.42 0.05
CA THR A 157 -10.27 -19.44 -0.30
C THR A 157 -9.64 -18.15 -0.81
N HIS A 158 -9.85 -17.83 -2.09
CA HIS A 158 -9.48 -16.51 -2.62
C HIS A 158 -10.54 -15.47 -2.27
N LYS A 159 -10.12 -14.35 -1.69
CA LYS A 159 -10.98 -13.26 -1.24
C LYS A 159 -10.55 -11.93 -1.82
N LEU A 160 -11.38 -11.37 -2.67
CA LEU A 160 -11.19 -10.01 -3.19
C LEU A 160 -11.58 -8.95 -2.14
N ILE A 161 -10.78 -7.89 -2.02
CA ILE A 161 -11.18 -6.72 -1.23
C ILE A 161 -12.36 -6.01 -1.92
N ARG A 162 -13.24 -5.42 -1.11
CA ARG A 162 -14.32 -4.60 -1.67
C ARG A 162 -13.74 -3.37 -2.35
N PRO A 163 -14.22 -2.99 -3.53
CA PRO A 163 -13.80 -1.76 -4.18
C PRO A 163 -13.94 -0.56 -3.22
N ARG A 164 -12.98 0.37 -3.28
CA ARG A 164 -12.93 1.59 -2.44
C ARG A 164 -12.80 1.32 -0.93
N THR A 165 -12.28 0.17 -0.53
CA THR A 165 -11.94 -0.12 0.88
C THR A 165 -10.43 -0.35 1.07
N PRO A 166 -9.57 0.69 0.89
CA PRO A 166 -8.11 0.55 0.94
C PRO A 166 -7.59 -0.01 2.27
N ARG A 167 -8.37 0.12 3.35
CA ARG A 167 -7.99 -0.40 4.67
C ARG A 167 -7.74 -1.90 4.70
N HIS A 168 -8.36 -2.64 3.79
CA HIS A 168 -8.25 -4.10 3.77
C HIS A 168 -6.90 -4.58 3.23
N ASN A 169 -6.17 -3.73 2.47
CA ASN A 169 -4.82 -4.02 1.99
C ASN A 169 -3.73 -3.14 2.64
N GLY A 170 -4.10 -2.36 3.65
CA GLY A 170 -3.23 -1.36 4.27
C GLY A 170 -1.94 -1.90 4.89
N LYS A 171 -1.87 -3.20 5.19
CA LYS A 171 -0.65 -3.84 5.70
C LYS A 171 0.40 -3.97 4.61
N VAL A 172 0.00 -4.47 3.44
CA VAL A 172 0.87 -4.61 2.27
C VAL A 172 1.24 -3.24 1.72
N GLU A 173 0.28 -2.33 1.59
CA GLU A 173 0.54 -0.95 1.15
C GLU A 173 1.58 -0.24 2.04
N ARG A 174 1.48 -0.40 3.36
CA ARG A 174 2.47 0.14 4.31
C ARG A 174 3.84 -0.49 4.11
N SER A 175 3.89 -1.79 3.84
CA SER A 175 5.13 -2.49 3.56
C SER A 175 5.78 -1.96 2.28
N HIS A 176 5.02 -1.74 1.22
CA HIS A 176 5.50 -1.15 -0.03
C HIS A 176 6.07 0.26 0.15
N ARG A 177 5.48 1.07 1.04
CA ARG A 177 6.05 2.38 1.40
C ARG A 177 7.40 2.24 2.08
N ASN A 178 7.51 1.31 3.04
CA ASN A 178 8.79 1.04 3.69
C ASN A 178 9.87 0.57 2.68
N ASP A 179 9.48 -0.29 1.72
CA ASP A 179 10.39 -0.75 0.67
C ASP A 179 10.83 0.42 -0.21
N GLN A 180 9.91 1.34 -0.54
CA GLN A 180 10.26 2.54 -1.30
C GLN A 180 11.26 3.42 -0.55
N GLU A 181 10.95 3.74 0.72
CA GLU A 181 11.74 4.69 1.52
C GLU A 181 13.09 4.12 1.94
N ARG A 182 13.16 2.83 2.30
CA ARG A 182 14.35 2.23 2.92
C ARG A 182 15.21 1.43 1.95
N PHE A 183 14.66 1.03 0.81
CA PHE A 183 15.36 0.18 -0.15
C PHE A 183 15.44 0.85 -1.53
N TYR A 184 14.34 1.00 -2.25
CA TYR A 184 14.37 1.47 -3.63
C TYR A 184 14.94 2.88 -3.81
N ASN A 185 14.78 3.78 -2.85
CA ASN A 185 15.35 5.12 -2.93
C ASN A 185 16.90 5.13 -2.85
N HIS A 186 17.51 4.02 -2.45
CA HIS A 186 18.94 3.91 -2.19
C HIS A 186 19.65 2.87 -3.05
N MET A 187 18.90 2.05 -3.82
CA MET A 187 19.44 0.92 -4.57
C MET A 187 19.40 1.16 -6.06
N SER A 188 20.33 0.54 -6.77
CA SER A 188 20.37 0.46 -8.23
C SER A 188 20.58 -0.97 -8.65
N PHE A 189 19.88 -1.40 -9.70
CA PHE A 189 19.91 -2.74 -10.26
C PHE A 189 20.34 -2.66 -11.72
N TYR A 190 21.11 -3.61 -12.18
CA TYR A 190 21.60 -3.68 -13.55
C TYR A 190 21.05 -4.88 -14.31
N SER A 191 20.57 -5.88 -13.56
CA SER A 191 19.96 -7.11 -14.09
C SER A 191 18.82 -7.60 -13.20
N TYR A 192 18.13 -8.65 -13.65
CA TYR A 192 17.09 -9.33 -12.86
C TYR A 192 17.67 -10.09 -11.65
N GLN A 193 18.95 -10.49 -11.73
CA GLN A 193 19.62 -11.26 -10.67
C GLN A 193 20.04 -10.40 -9.48
N ASP A 194 20.17 -9.09 -9.66
CA ASP A 194 20.50 -8.15 -8.59
C ASP A 194 19.32 -7.97 -7.62
#